data_b8fa2a2d294a152ee33e02a6ddaa29aa
#
_entry.id   b8fa2a2d294a152ee33e02a6ddaa29aa
#
_cell.length_a   1.000
_cell.length_b   1.000
_cell.length_c   1.000
_cell.angle_alpha   90.00
_cell.angle_beta   90.00
_cell.angle_gamma   90.00
#
_symmetry.space_group_name_H-M   'P 1'
#
loop_
_entity.id
_entity.type
_entity.pdbx_description
1 polymer ?
#
loop_
_entity_poly.entity_id
_entity_poly.type
_entity_poly.pdbx_seq_one_letter_code
_entity_poly.pdbx_strand_id
1 'polypeptide(L)'
;MVKPKPVMGWQGVSLSLLMSIIPMSSWADFPRLPAIEPVEIFVRESLKPAQERYYRDGFLYYLGPTEGNRAHGKGRLFWKNGKVRYDGDFIEGRLEGAGKLFDHDGRLLYQGEFRASVFARGSYFNAAGEVIYEGDFPPPPLLQN
;
A
#
# COMPACT_ATOMS: atom_id res chain seq x y z
N MET A 1 20.37 26.36 5.52
CA MET A 1 20.38 25.25 6.51
C MET A 1 19.03 25.20 7.18
N VAL A 2 18.15 24.32 6.74
CA VAL A 2 16.81 24.17 7.33
C VAL A 2 16.95 23.40 8.63
N LYS A 3 16.68 24.06 9.75
CA LYS A 3 16.68 23.42 11.05
C LYS A 3 15.51 22.43 11.09
N PRO A 4 15.72 21.17 11.46
CA PRO A 4 14.64 20.24 11.64
C PRO A 4 13.70 20.76 12.75
N LYS A 5 12.41 20.79 12.47
CA LYS A 5 11.41 21.08 13.49
C LYS A 5 11.36 19.91 14.48
N PRO A 6 11.42 20.18 15.76
CA PRO A 6 11.35 19.12 16.77
C PRO A 6 10.00 18.40 16.67
N VAL A 7 10.07 17.10 16.63
CA VAL A 7 8.91 16.22 16.61
C VAL A 7 8.30 16.23 18.00
N MET A 8 6.98 16.37 18.07
CA MET A 8 6.09 16.28 19.24
C MET A 8 6.68 16.70 20.60
N GLY A 9 6.21 17.79 21.14
CA GLY A 9 6.57 18.31 22.45
C GLY A 9 7.72 19.30 22.50
N TRP A 10 8.46 19.44 21.42
CA TRP A 10 9.58 20.37 21.32
C TRP A 10 9.27 21.61 20.45
N GLN A 11 7.99 21.77 20.10
CA GLN A 11 7.57 22.94 19.34
C GLN A 11 7.76 24.20 20.18
N GLY A 12 8.62 25.06 19.74
CA GLY A 12 8.88 26.36 20.35
C GLY A 12 10.11 26.41 21.27
N VAL A 13 10.80 25.30 21.53
CA VAL A 13 12.04 25.33 22.29
C VAL A 13 13.20 25.35 21.28
N SER A 14 13.80 26.50 21.09
CA SER A 14 15.03 26.62 20.31
C SER A 14 16.15 25.85 20.98
N LEU A 15 16.94 25.12 20.18
CA LEU A 15 18.17 24.45 20.65
C LEU A 15 19.10 25.45 21.39
N SER A 16 19.06 26.72 20.97
CA SER A 16 19.78 27.82 21.61
C SER A 16 19.31 28.09 23.06
N LEU A 17 18.03 27.86 23.37
CA LEU A 17 17.50 28.08 24.72
C LEU A 17 17.93 26.96 25.67
N LEU A 18 18.01 25.72 25.19
CA LEU A 18 18.56 24.61 25.94
C LEU A 18 20.05 24.77 26.22
N MET A 19 20.80 25.34 25.29
CA MET A 19 22.23 25.62 25.46
C MET A 19 22.49 26.69 26.52
N SER A 20 21.58 27.62 26.77
CA SER A 20 21.74 28.69 27.75
C SER A 20 21.41 28.26 29.20
N ILE A 21 20.73 27.13 29.37
CA ILE A 21 20.32 26.65 30.73
C ILE A 21 21.31 25.64 31.29
N ILE A 22 22.12 24.97 30.45
CA ILE A 22 23.04 23.92 30.87
C ILE A 22 24.47 24.46 30.82
N PRO A 23 25.23 24.44 31.94
CA PRO A 23 26.61 24.89 31.95
C PRO A 23 27.47 24.04 31.02
N MET A 24 28.36 24.68 30.28
CA MET A 24 29.20 24.08 29.26
C MET A 24 30.00 22.84 29.72
N SER A 25 30.29 22.76 31.02
CA SER A 25 30.99 21.62 31.64
C SER A 25 30.18 20.31 31.64
N SER A 26 28.87 20.41 31.53
CA SER A 26 27.97 19.22 31.59
C SER A 26 27.65 18.62 30.22
N TRP A 27 28.13 19.24 29.13
CA TRP A 27 27.81 18.79 27.77
C TRP A 27 28.51 17.50 27.38
N ALA A 28 29.62 17.16 28.04
CA ALA A 28 30.36 15.92 27.76
C ALA A 28 29.62 14.67 28.28
N ASP A 29 28.76 14.83 29.31
CA ASP A 29 28.01 13.75 29.96
C ASP A 29 26.59 13.61 29.36
N PHE A 30 26.20 14.48 28.45
CA PHE A 30 24.92 14.31 27.75
C PHE A 30 24.99 13.08 26.85
N PRO A 31 24.07 12.11 27.04
CA PRO A 31 23.95 11.04 26.08
C PRO A 31 23.72 11.68 24.71
N ARG A 32 24.59 11.37 23.74
CA ARG A 32 24.36 11.78 22.35
C ARG A 32 22.97 11.33 22.00
N LEU A 33 22.08 12.27 21.81
CA LEU A 33 20.75 11.96 21.28
C LEU A 33 20.96 11.09 20.05
N PRO A 34 20.28 9.95 19.92
CA PRO A 34 20.35 9.17 18.71
C PRO A 34 20.08 10.12 17.55
N ALA A 35 20.85 9.99 16.49
CA ALA A 35 20.70 10.81 15.30
C ALA A 35 19.21 10.83 14.98
N ILE A 36 18.60 12.02 15.03
CA ILE A 36 17.20 12.19 14.65
C ILE A 36 17.15 11.70 13.21
N GLU A 37 16.45 10.59 13.00
CA GLU A 37 16.21 10.06 11.68
C GLU A 37 15.77 11.20 10.78
N PRO A 38 16.36 11.33 9.59
CA PRO A 38 16.12 12.48 8.75
C PRO A 38 14.62 12.69 8.57
N VAL A 39 14.19 13.92 8.71
CA VAL A 39 12.81 14.36 8.45
C VAL A 39 12.28 13.85 7.10
N GLU A 40 13.18 13.52 6.18
CA GLU A 40 12.87 12.92 4.88
C GLU A 40 12.11 11.58 4.97
N ILE A 41 12.39 10.72 5.96
CA ILE A 41 11.66 9.47 6.13
C ILE A 41 10.23 9.74 6.58
N PHE A 42 10.05 10.70 7.47
CA PHE A 42 8.73 11.09 7.95
C PHE A 42 7.91 11.79 6.85
N VAL A 43 8.54 12.65 6.04
CA VAL A 43 7.89 13.34 4.93
C VAL A 43 7.53 12.35 3.81
N ARG A 44 8.39 11.36 3.52
CA ARG A 44 8.09 10.32 2.53
C ARG A 44 6.93 9.44 2.96
N GLU A 45 6.84 9.10 4.24
CA GLU A 45 5.74 8.29 4.76
C GLU A 45 4.41 9.07 4.76
N SER A 46 4.48 10.37 5.04
CA SER A 46 3.31 11.28 4.97
C SER A 46 2.87 11.60 3.54
N LEU A 47 3.76 11.47 2.55
CA LEU A 47 3.44 11.67 1.14
C LEU A 47 2.99 10.40 0.42
N LYS A 48 3.12 9.24 1.05
CA LYS A 48 2.47 8.03 0.52
C LYS A 48 0.96 8.21 0.68
N PRO A 49 0.18 7.96 -0.37
CA PRO A 49 -1.26 7.94 -0.22
C PRO A 49 -1.60 7.00 0.93
N ALA A 50 -2.42 7.47 1.86
CA ALA A 50 -2.79 6.70 3.04
C ALA A 50 -3.35 5.35 2.58
N GLN A 51 -2.63 4.28 2.89
CA GLN A 51 -3.13 2.93 2.66
C GLN A 51 -4.09 2.61 3.78
N GLU A 52 -5.37 2.60 3.46
CA GLU A 52 -6.41 2.23 4.39
C GLU A 52 -6.55 0.71 4.44
N ARG A 53 -6.83 0.20 5.64
CA ARG A 53 -7.05 -1.22 5.91
C ARG A 53 -8.50 -1.44 6.25
N TYR A 54 -9.19 -2.20 5.43
CA TYR A 54 -10.58 -2.58 5.66
C TYR A 54 -10.67 -4.03 6.08
N TYR A 55 -11.40 -4.26 7.17
CA TYR A 55 -11.64 -5.58 7.73
C TYR A 55 -13.09 -5.98 7.52
N ARG A 56 -13.30 -7.25 7.19
CA ARG A 56 -14.63 -7.87 7.10
C ARG A 56 -14.61 -9.16 7.90
N ASP A 57 -15.58 -9.34 8.82
CA ASP A 57 -15.69 -10.53 9.67
C ASP A 57 -14.36 -10.89 10.38
N GLY A 58 -13.59 -9.88 10.81
CA GLY A 58 -12.33 -10.04 11.53
C GLY A 58 -11.09 -10.36 10.68
N PHE A 59 -11.20 -10.44 9.35
CA PHE A 59 -10.04 -10.61 8.47
C PHE A 59 -9.81 -9.36 7.59
N LEU A 60 -8.54 -9.13 7.22
CA LEU A 60 -8.17 -8.06 6.31
C LEU A 60 -8.77 -8.37 4.93
N TYR A 61 -9.66 -7.49 4.47
CA TYR A 61 -10.35 -7.64 3.20
C TYR A 61 -9.71 -6.79 2.08
N TYR A 62 -9.34 -5.54 2.40
CA TYR A 62 -8.77 -4.60 1.44
C TYR A 62 -7.62 -3.81 2.05
N LEU A 63 -6.61 -3.55 1.25
CA LEU A 63 -5.47 -2.69 1.57
C LEU A 63 -5.21 -1.76 0.38
N GLY A 64 -5.36 -0.47 0.57
CA GLY A 64 -5.11 0.53 -0.46
C GLY A 64 -5.79 1.85 -0.18
N PRO A 65 -5.62 2.84 -1.07
CA PRO A 65 -6.29 4.14 -0.95
C PRO A 65 -7.78 4.01 -1.24
N THR A 66 -8.56 4.90 -0.64
CA THR A 66 -10.00 5.02 -0.88
C THR A 66 -10.39 6.44 -1.25
N GLU A 67 -11.47 6.55 -1.99
CA GLU A 67 -12.15 7.79 -2.29
C GLU A 67 -13.65 7.61 -2.04
N GLY A 68 -14.25 8.46 -1.18
CA GLY A 68 -15.67 8.32 -0.81
C GLY A 68 -16.04 6.94 -0.24
N ASN A 69 -15.18 6.34 0.62
CA ASN A 69 -15.33 4.99 1.18
C ASN A 69 -15.32 3.84 0.14
N ARG A 70 -14.81 4.10 -1.05
CA ARG A 70 -14.65 3.10 -2.11
C ARG A 70 -13.18 2.94 -2.45
N ALA A 71 -12.75 1.70 -2.74
CA ALA A 71 -11.39 1.44 -3.21
C ALA A 71 -11.09 2.29 -4.45
N HIS A 72 -9.95 2.98 -4.47
CA HIS A 72 -9.52 3.83 -5.57
C HIS A 72 -8.00 3.75 -5.72
N GLY A 73 -7.50 3.82 -6.97
CA GLY A 73 -6.06 3.70 -7.24
C GLY A 73 -5.54 2.27 -7.02
N LYS A 74 -4.24 2.12 -6.73
CA LYS A 74 -3.61 0.80 -6.57
C LYS A 74 -3.90 0.21 -5.20
N GLY A 75 -4.46 -1.02 -5.18
CA GLY A 75 -4.82 -1.70 -3.95
C GLY A 75 -4.82 -3.21 -4.07
N ARG A 76 -5.07 -3.88 -2.95
CA ARG A 76 -5.13 -5.34 -2.84
C ARG A 76 -6.40 -5.80 -2.15
N LEU A 77 -7.01 -6.83 -2.68
CA LEU A 77 -8.03 -7.62 -1.98
C LEU A 77 -7.40 -8.90 -1.43
N PHE A 78 -7.95 -9.38 -0.33
CA PHE A 78 -7.50 -10.59 0.33
C PHE A 78 -8.63 -11.61 0.46
N TRP A 79 -8.25 -12.88 0.38
CA TRP A 79 -9.10 -13.98 0.79
C TRP A 79 -9.17 -14.07 2.31
N LYS A 80 -10.17 -14.77 2.84
CA LYS A 80 -10.34 -14.98 4.29
C LYS A 80 -9.13 -15.68 4.94
N ASN A 81 -8.38 -16.47 4.17
CA ASN A 81 -7.14 -17.11 4.62
C ASN A 81 -5.91 -16.19 4.63
N GLY A 82 -6.07 -14.89 4.35
CA GLY A 82 -5.01 -13.89 4.35
C GLY A 82 -4.18 -13.83 3.06
N LYS A 83 -4.40 -14.72 2.09
CA LYS A 83 -3.73 -14.67 0.80
C LYS A 83 -4.31 -13.58 -0.08
N VAL A 84 -3.48 -12.99 -0.94
CA VAL A 84 -3.92 -12.00 -1.92
C VAL A 84 -4.92 -12.66 -2.88
N ARG A 85 -6.05 -12.00 -3.07
CA ARG A 85 -7.06 -12.34 -4.07
C ARG A 85 -6.89 -11.53 -5.35
N TYR A 86 -6.60 -10.24 -5.22
CA TYR A 86 -6.41 -9.32 -6.33
C TYR A 86 -5.34 -8.29 -5.98
N ASP A 87 -4.49 -7.94 -6.94
CA ASP A 87 -3.50 -6.87 -6.84
C ASP A 87 -3.58 -6.05 -8.14
N GLY A 88 -4.01 -4.80 -8.05
CA GLY A 88 -4.17 -3.95 -9.23
C GLY A 88 -4.89 -2.65 -8.96
N ASP A 89 -5.43 -2.07 -10.03
CA ASP A 89 -6.07 -0.77 -10.01
C ASP A 89 -7.56 -0.86 -9.68
N PHE A 90 -8.06 0.17 -8.98
CA PHE A 90 -9.46 0.32 -8.59
C PHE A 90 -9.98 1.71 -8.99
N ILE A 91 -11.20 1.77 -9.44
CA ILE A 91 -11.99 3.00 -9.61
C ILE A 91 -13.36 2.78 -9.00
N GLU A 92 -13.74 3.64 -8.04
CA GLU A 92 -15.04 3.59 -7.33
C GLU A 92 -15.42 2.20 -6.80
N GLY A 93 -14.45 1.45 -6.27
CA GLY A 93 -14.64 0.11 -5.71
C GLY A 93 -14.71 -1.01 -6.74
N ARG A 94 -14.48 -0.73 -8.03
CA ARG A 94 -14.44 -1.72 -9.10
C ARG A 94 -13.00 -1.97 -9.53
N LEU A 95 -12.71 -3.20 -9.96
CA LEU A 95 -11.42 -3.53 -10.58
C LEU A 95 -11.38 -2.84 -11.94
N GLU A 96 -10.32 -2.07 -12.18
CA GLU A 96 -10.15 -1.30 -13.40
C GLU A 96 -8.68 -1.31 -13.81
N GLY A 97 -8.39 -1.22 -15.13
CA GLY A 97 -7.02 -1.19 -15.62
C GLY A 97 -6.24 -2.48 -15.35
N ALA A 98 -4.93 -2.37 -15.15
CA ALA A 98 -4.06 -3.52 -15.00
C ALA A 98 -4.17 -4.17 -13.62
N GLY A 99 -4.23 -5.52 -13.60
CA GLY A 99 -4.31 -6.26 -12.35
C GLY A 99 -4.02 -7.75 -12.49
N LYS A 100 -3.87 -8.39 -11.33
CA LYS A 100 -3.65 -9.83 -11.16
C LYS A 100 -4.70 -10.40 -10.22
N LEU A 101 -5.28 -11.53 -10.60
CA LEU A 101 -6.22 -12.28 -9.79
C LEU A 101 -5.60 -13.61 -9.37
N PHE A 102 -5.78 -13.99 -8.11
CA PHE A 102 -5.23 -15.20 -7.53
C PHE A 102 -6.33 -16.08 -6.92
N ASP A 103 -6.11 -17.37 -6.91
CA ASP A 103 -6.98 -18.33 -6.23
C ASP A 103 -6.75 -18.34 -4.69
N HIS A 104 -7.50 -19.18 -3.98
CA HIS A 104 -7.37 -19.34 -2.52
C HIS A 104 -6.03 -19.95 -2.09
N ASP A 105 -5.33 -20.63 -3.00
CA ASP A 105 -4.00 -21.19 -2.78
C ASP A 105 -2.89 -20.20 -3.08
N GLY A 106 -3.22 -19.02 -3.64
CA GLY A 106 -2.29 -17.96 -4.01
C GLY A 106 -1.67 -18.18 -5.40
N ARG A 107 -2.24 -19.07 -6.22
CA ARG A 107 -1.80 -19.28 -7.60
C ARG A 107 -2.40 -18.19 -8.50
N LEU A 108 -1.63 -17.73 -9.45
CA LEU A 108 -2.10 -16.75 -10.42
C LEU A 108 -3.16 -17.39 -11.34
N LEU A 109 -4.36 -16.81 -11.37
CA LEU A 109 -5.46 -17.21 -12.24
C LEU A 109 -5.54 -16.34 -13.49
N TYR A 110 -5.36 -15.03 -13.32
CA TYR A 110 -5.49 -14.09 -14.41
C TYR A 110 -4.53 -12.92 -14.22
N GLN A 111 -3.95 -12.46 -15.32
CA GLN A 111 -3.16 -11.24 -15.39
C GLN A 111 -3.53 -10.48 -16.64
N GLY A 112 -3.96 -9.23 -16.49
CA GLY A 112 -4.35 -8.41 -17.63
C GLY A 112 -5.13 -7.18 -17.23
N GLU A 113 -5.93 -6.70 -18.16
CA GLU A 113 -6.78 -5.53 -17.98
C GLU A 113 -8.17 -5.91 -17.49
N PHE A 114 -8.70 -5.09 -16.59
CA PHE A 114 -10.06 -5.16 -16.07
C PHE A 114 -10.84 -3.92 -16.52
N ARG A 115 -12.13 -4.09 -16.77
CA ARG A 115 -13.09 -3.02 -16.98
C ARG A 115 -14.33 -3.29 -16.17
N ALA A 116 -14.63 -2.39 -15.23
CA ALA A 116 -15.78 -2.52 -14.32
C ALA A 116 -15.88 -3.92 -13.65
N SER A 117 -14.75 -4.47 -13.18
CA SER A 117 -14.62 -5.79 -12.56
C SER A 117 -14.79 -6.99 -13.50
N VAL A 118 -14.76 -6.77 -14.81
CA VAL A 118 -14.81 -7.83 -15.83
C VAL A 118 -13.44 -7.93 -16.50
N PHE A 119 -13.04 -9.14 -16.88
CA PHE A 119 -11.82 -9.34 -17.69
C PHE A 119 -11.99 -8.68 -19.05
N ALA A 120 -11.00 -7.89 -19.45
CA ALA A 120 -11.03 -7.22 -20.76
C ALA A 120 -10.01 -7.84 -21.72
N ARG A 121 -8.75 -7.87 -21.37
CA ARG A 121 -7.68 -8.45 -22.17
C ARG A 121 -6.56 -8.95 -21.27
N GLY A 122 -6.05 -10.16 -21.52
CA GLY A 122 -4.95 -10.71 -20.72
C GLY A 122 -4.78 -12.19 -20.89
N SER A 123 -4.07 -12.78 -19.92
CA SER A 123 -3.76 -14.21 -19.88
C SER A 123 -4.47 -14.88 -18.72
N TYR A 124 -5.08 -16.02 -18.98
CA TYR A 124 -5.69 -16.90 -17.99
C TYR A 124 -4.85 -18.16 -17.80
N PHE A 125 -4.65 -18.58 -16.54
CA PHE A 125 -3.73 -19.64 -16.17
C PHE A 125 -4.47 -20.82 -15.55
N ASN A 126 -3.97 -22.04 -15.78
CA ASN A 126 -4.41 -23.24 -15.09
C ASN A 126 -3.70 -23.40 -13.74
N ALA A 127 -4.08 -24.45 -13.00
CA ALA A 127 -3.48 -24.75 -11.68
C ALA A 127 -1.98 -25.09 -11.72
N ALA A 128 -1.46 -25.46 -12.89
CA ALA A 128 -0.03 -25.72 -13.11
C ALA A 128 0.75 -24.43 -13.43
N GLY A 129 0.07 -23.28 -13.59
CA GLY A 129 0.67 -22.00 -13.96
C GLY A 129 0.89 -21.83 -15.46
N GLU A 130 0.31 -22.69 -16.27
CA GLU A 130 0.40 -22.60 -17.73
C GLU A 130 -0.69 -21.69 -18.27
N VAL A 131 -0.37 -20.89 -19.29
CA VAL A 131 -1.35 -20.04 -19.99
C VAL A 131 -2.28 -20.93 -20.81
N ILE A 132 -3.58 -20.92 -20.49
CA ILE A 132 -4.61 -21.66 -21.24
C ILE A 132 -5.44 -20.77 -22.14
N TYR A 133 -5.37 -19.48 -21.97
CA TYR A 133 -6.00 -18.49 -22.85
C TYR A 133 -5.24 -17.17 -22.77
N GLU A 134 -5.05 -16.53 -23.90
CA GLU A 134 -4.50 -15.18 -24.01
C GLU A 134 -5.24 -14.41 -25.10
N GLY A 135 -5.74 -13.22 -24.78
CA GLY A 135 -6.48 -12.39 -25.72
C GLY A 135 -7.53 -11.52 -25.06
N ASP A 136 -8.53 -11.15 -25.87
CA ASP A 136 -9.66 -10.36 -25.43
C ASP A 136 -10.75 -11.25 -24.80
N PHE A 137 -11.39 -10.75 -23.73
CA PHE A 137 -12.52 -11.42 -23.08
C PHE A 137 -13.85 -10.78 -23.49
N PRO A 138 -14.97 -11.52 -23.54
CA PRO A 138 -15.17 -12.87 -23.00
C PRO A 138 -14.38 -13.93 -23.78
N PRO A 139 -13.88 -14.96 -23.09
CA PRO A 139 -13.22 -16.07 -23.77
C PRO A 139 -14.19 -16.78 -24.70
N PRO A 140 -13.70 -17.48 -25.74
CA PRO A 140 -14.55 -18.27 -26.60
C PRO A 140 -15.36 -19.30 -25.79
N PRO A 141 -16.56 -19.70 -26.25
CA PRO A 141 -17.49 -20.54 -25.49
C PRO A 141 -16.92 -21.85 -24.93
N LEU A 142 -15.83 -22.34 -25.51
CA LEU A 142 -15.14 -23.56 -25.10
C LEU A 142 -14.43 -23.47 -23.72
N LEU A 143 -14.23 -22.26 -23.20
CA LEU A 143 -13.57 -22.04 -21.90
C LEU A 143 -14.55 -21.65 -20.77
N GLN A 144 -15.85 -21.68 -21.05
CA GLN A 144 -16.90 -21.29 -20.10
C GLN A 144 -17.48 -22.50 -19.32
N ASN A 145 -16.91 -23.69 -19.47
CA ASN A 145 -17.36 -24.90 -18.77
C ASN A 145 -16.61 -25.09 -17.43
#